data_8ef746a2a7c7c9a2150f6f61be700b07
#
_entry.id   8ef746a2a7c7c9a2150f6f61be700b07
#
_cell.length_a   1.000
_cell.length_b   1.000
_cell.length_c   1.000
_cell.angle_alpha   90.00
_cell.angle_beta   90.00
_cell.angle_gamma   90.00
#
_symmetry.space_group_name_H-M   'P 1'
#
loop_
_entity.id
_entity.type
_entity.pdbx_description
1 polymer ?
#
loop_
_entity_poly.entity_id
_entity_poly.type
_entity_poly.pdbx_seq_one_letter_code
_entity_poly.pdbx_strand_id
1 'polypeptide(L)'
;MFTLSDFDFNLPPELIAQTALPDRTASRLLEVDGTVEPARLVDRRFAELPSCIAPGDLLVFNDTKVLKARFFGQKASGGKIEVLVERVTGTHTALAQIRASKSPGAGTTLRLADAFDVTVGERVEPFFTLIFPEPCLDLIEQYGRLPLPPYIEHDPDATDETRYQTVYASNPGAVAAPTAGLHFDQPMLDGLDAMGVERATLTLHVGAGTFQPVRVDNIAEHKMHSEWYDLPQSLVDKIAATRARGGNVIAVGTTSMRALEAAARAADEAGRPLAATQAETDIFITPGYRFRVVDRLVTNFHLPKSTLLMLVSAFAGVETIRAAYRHAIAERYRFFSYGDAMLLTRRDTPETPRA
;
A
#
# COMPACT_ATOMS: atom_id res chain seq x y z
N MET A 1 -18.38 -18.54 -8.25
CA MET A 1 -17.88 -17.66 -7.16
C MET A 1 -16.36 -17.82 -7.12
N PHE A 2 -15.58 -16.75 -6.97
CA PHE A 2 -14.10 -16.87 -6.88
C PHE A 2 -13.68 -17.43 -5.51
N THR A 3 -12.64 -18.25 -5.54
CA THR A 3 -11.98 -18.83 -4.38
C THR A 3 -10.54 -18.33 -4.27
N LEU A 4 -9.88 -18.55 -3.14
CA LEU A 4 -8.49 -18.17 -2.95
C LEU A 4 -7.55 -18.80 -4.00
N SER A 5 -7.86 -20.03 -4.44
CA SER A 5 -7.07 -20.75 -5.46
C SER A 5 -7.13 -20.10 -6.86
N ASP A 6 -8.18 -19.32 -7.17
CA ASP A 6 -8.27 -18.61 -8.45
C ASP A 6 -7.21 -17.51 -8.58
N PHE A 7 -6.64 -17.07 -7.45
CA PHE A 7 -5.59 -16.05 -7.35
C PHE A 7 -4.24 -16.66 -6.96
N ASP A 8 -4.04 -17.95 -7.25
CA ASP A 8 -2.77 -18.63 -7.03
C ASP A 8 -1.94 -18.68 -8.31
N PHE A 9 -0.63 -18.61 -8.15
CA PHE A 9 0.34 -18.84 -9.22
C PHE A 9 1.69 -19.23 -8.62
N ASN A 10 2.51 -19.94 -9.42
CA ASN A 10 3.84 -20.31 -8.98
C ASN A 10 4.80 -19.12 -9.17
N LEU A 11 5.26 -18.54 -8.08
CA LEU A 11 6.27 -17.46 -8.07
C LEU A 11 7.61 -18.05 -7.66
N PRO A 12 8.63 -18.04 -8.56
CA PRO A 12 9.99 -18.42 -8.20
C PRO A 12 10.53 -17.47 -7.10
N PRO A 13 11.03 -18.00 -5.97
CA PRO A 13 11.48 -17.16 -4.84
C PRO A 13 12.56 -16.14 -5.22
N GLU A 14 13.42 -16.49 -6.17
CA GLU A 14 14.50 -15.63 -6.67
C GLU A 14 14.00 -14.37 -7.41
N LEU A 15 12.73 -14.31 -7.79
CA LEU A 15 12.13 -13.12 -8.38
C LEU A 15 11.63 -12.11 -7.33
N ILE A 16 11.54 -12.50 -6.06
CA ILE A 16 11.18 -11.58 -4.97
C ILE A 16 12.37 -10.67 -4.68
N ALA A 17 12.23 -9.39 -4.99
CA ALA A 17 13.32 -8.43 -4.83
C ALA A 17 13.66 -8.21 -3.35
N GLN A 18 14.91 -8.47 -2.98
CA GLN A 18 15.42 -8.29 -1.63
C GLN A 18 15.97 -6.88 -1.38
N THR A 19 16.41 -6.18 -2.44
CA THR A 19 17.01 -4.84 -2.34
C THR A 19 16.45 -3.92 -3.42
N ALA A 20 16.40 -2.62 -3.11
CA ALA A 20 16.06 -1.59 -4.09
C ALA A 20 17.15 -1.47 -5.17
N LEU A 21 16.76 -1.08 -6.38
CA LEU A 21 17.72 -0.69 -7.42
C LEU A 21 18.42 0.62 -7.03
N PRO A 22 19.64 0.91 -7.51
CA PRO A 22 20.32 2.17 -7.21
C PRO A 22 19.46 3.40 -7.55
N ASP A 23 18.90 3.44 -8.74
CA ASP A 23 18.01 4.51 -9.19
C ASP A 23 16.55 4.05 -9.09
N ARG A 24 15.66 4.94 -8.62
CA ARG A 24 14.23 4.65 -8.46
C ARG A 24 13.56 4.34 -9.78
N THR A 25 13.88 5.10 -10.82
CA THR A 25 13.28 4.99 -12.16
C THR A 25 13.91 3.89 -13.03
N ALA A 26 14.95 3.18 -12.53
CA ALA A 26 15.61 2.09 -13.26
C ALA A 26 14.80 0.78 -13.29
N SER A 27 13.74 0.66 -12.49
CA SER A 27 12.86 -0.50 -12.51
C SER A 27 12.18 -0.69 -13.89
N ARG A 28 11.73 -1.91 -14.16
CA ARG A 28 10.90 -2.18 -15.35
C ARG A 28 9.46 -1.77 -15.08
N LEU A 29 8.75 -1.49 -16.16
CA LEU A 29 7.33 -1.19 -16.17
C LEU A 29 6.65 -2.09 -17.19
N LEU A 30 5.66 -2.87 -16.78
CA LEU A 30 4.79 -3.59 -17.69
C LEU A 30 3.51 -2.78 -17.91
N GLU A 31 3.34 -2.21 -19.10
CA GLU A 31 2.08 -1.59 -19.51
C GLU A 31 1.09 -2.69 -19.90
N VAL A 32 -0.07 -2.71 -19.26
CA VAL A 32 -1.11 -3.73 -19.40
C VAL A 32 -2.42 -3.06 -19.78
N ASP A 33 -2.90 -3.37 -20.98
CA ASP A 33 -4.18 -2.89 -21.49
C ASP A 33 -5.12 -4.08 -21.71
N GLY A 34 -6.05 -4.24 -20.80
CA GLY A 34 -7.08 -5.28 -20.82
C GLY A 34 -8.38 -4.85 -21.50
N THR A 35 -8.42 -3.66 -22.13
CA THR A 35 -9.58 -3.21 -22.91
C THR A 35 -9.66 -3.88 -24.27
N VAL A 36 -8.57 -4.52 -24.71
CA VAL A 36 -8.46 -5.26 -25.99
C VAL A 36 -8.24 -6.77 -25.73
N GLU A 37 -8.65 -7.60 -26.69
CA GLU A 37 -8.48 -9.07 -26.64
C GLU A 37 -7.64 -9.55 -27.84
N PRO A 38 -6.53 -10.27 -27.63
CA PRO A 38 -5.90 -10.52 -26.31
C PRO A 38 -5.36 -9.24 -25.68
N ALA A 39 -5.22 -9.24 -24.34
CA ALA A 39 -4.68 -8.09 -23.62
C ALA A 39 -3.31 -7.67 -24.17
N ARG A 40 -3.11 -6.38 -24.40
CA ARG A 40 -1.84 -5.85 -24.88
C ARG A 40 -0.88 -5.67 -23.69
N LEU A 41 0.29 -6.30 -23.80
CA LEU A 41 1.39 -6.22 -22.86
C LEU A 41 2.59 -5.56 -23.55
N VAL A 42 3.13 -4.50 -22.93
CA VAL A 42 4.30 -3.79 -23.48
C VAL A 42 5.36 -3.63 -22.38
N ASP A 43 6.53 -4.20 -22.61
CA ASP A 43 7.69 -4.04 -21.74
C ASP A 43 8.33 -2.67 -21.92
N ARG A 44 8.55 -1.97 -20.79
CA ARG A 44 9.16 -0.64 -20.71
C ARG A 44 10.13 -0.55 -19.53
N ARG A 45 10.83 0.57 -19.43
CA ARG A 45 11.46 1.06 -18.20
C ARG A 45 10.52 2.01 -17.49
N PHE A 46 10.59 2.09 -16.15
CA PHE A 46 9.77 3.04 -15.40
C PHE A 46 10.05 4.50 -15.80
N ALA A 47 11.30 4.81 -16.17
CA ALA A 47 11.69 6.11 -16.73
C ALA A 47 10.88 6.51 -17.98
N GLU A 48 10.22 5.58 -18.67
CA GLU A 48 9.38 5.84 -19.84
C GLU A 48 7.90 6.11 -19.45
N LEU A 49 7.53 6.01 -18.17
CA LEU A 49 6.17 6.27 -17.69
C LEU A 49 5.58 7.59 -18.23
N PRO A 50 6.34 8.71 -18.32
CA PRO A 50 5.82 9.95 -18.89
C PRO A 50 5.28 9.81 -20.30
N SER A 51 5.83 8.92 -21.13
CA SER A 51 5.30 8.64 -22.48
C SER A 51 3.94 7.92 -22.49
N CYS A 52 3.53 7.37 -21.37
CA CYS A 52 2.25 6.65 -21.21
C CYS A 52 1.15 7.52 -20.60
N ILE A 53 1.46 8.76 -20.21
CA ILE A 53 0.56 9.68 -19.50
C ILE A 53 0.37 10.93 -20.35
N ALA A 54 -0.87 11.40 -20.46
CA ALA A 54 -1.19 12.57 -21.26
C ALA A 54 -1.20 13.89 -20.43
N PRO A 55 -0.89 15.04 -21.03
CA PRO A 55 -1.19 16.33 -20.42
C PRO A 55 -2.66 16.40 -19.99
N GLY A 56 -2.92 16.89 -18.79
CA GLY A 56 -4.27 16.97 -18.24
C GLY A 56 -4.73 15.72 -17.46
N ASP A 57 -3.96 14.62 -17.47
CA ASP A 57 -4.18 13.52 -16.53
C ASP A 57 -3.80 13.94 -15.10
N LEU A 58 -4.34 13.25 -14.11
CA LEU A 58 -4.09 13.47 -12.69
C LEU A 58 -3.47 12.21 -12.06
N LEU A 59 -2.24 12.34 -11.54
CA LEU A 59 -1.61 11.33 -10.70
C LEU A 59 -1.97 11.57 -9.22
N VAL A 60 -2.51 10.56 -8.57
CA VAL A 60 -2.89 10.62 -7.14
C VAL A 60 -1.96 9.72 -6.33
N PHE A 61 -1.22 10.34 -5.42
CA PHE A 61 -0.22 9.70 -4.57
C PHE A 61 -0.72 9.55 -3.13
N ASN A 62 -0.20 8.55 -2.43
CA ASN A 62 -0.33 8.42 -0.98
C ASN A 62 0.92 9.02 -0.32
N ASP A 63 0.77 10.12 0.40
CA ASP A 63 1.87 10.87 1.01
C ASP A 63 2.19 10.42 2.45
N THR A 64 1.69 9.27 2.86
CA THR A 64 2.01 8.71 4.17
C THR A 64 3.51 8.48 4.33
N LYS A 65 4.03 8.77 5.52
CA LYS A 65 5.43 8.53 5.90
C LYS A 65 5.52 7.32 6.81
N VAL A 66 6.42 6.39 6.46
CA VAL A 66 6.68 5.20 7.27
C VAL A 66 7.40 5.59 8.55
N LEU A 67 6.91 5.05 9.67
CA LEU A 67 7.50 5.20 10.99
C LEU A 67 8.58 4.13 11.23
N LYS A 68 9.58 4.42 12.04
CA LYS A 68 10.50 3.42 12.61
C LYS A 68 9.80 2.59 13.69
N ALA A 69 8.71 1.96 13.34
CA ALA A 69 7.68 1.42 14.22
C ALA A 69 8.08 0.13 14.96
N ARG A 70 9.25 -0.47 14.66
CA ARG A 70 9.70 -1.72 15.25
C ARG A 70 10.66 -1.50 16.39
N PHE A 71 10.43 -2.16 17.54
CA PHE A 71 11.29 -2.15 18.70
C PHE A 71 11.61 -3.57 19.15
N PHE A 72 12.83 -3.76 19.60
CA PHE A 72 13.21 -4.91 20.40
C PHE A 72 13.36 -4.49 21.85
N GLY A 73 13.07 -5.40 22.78
CA GLY A 73 13.12 -5.08 24.20
C GLY A 73 12.93 -6.29 25.08
N GLN A 74 12.64 -6.03 26.35
CA GLN A 74 12.46 -7.07 27.35
C GLN A 74 11.40 -6.71 28.38
N LYS A 75 10.81 -7.74 28.97
CA LYS A 75 9.95 -7.62 30.14
C LYS A 75 10.82 -7.51 31.42
N ALA A 76 10.27 -7.01 32.51
CA ALA A 76 10.95 -6.97 33.81
C ALA A 76 11.49 -8.36 34.26
N SER A 77 10.88 -9.45 33.77
CA SER A 77 11.35 -10.82 33.99
C SER A 77 12.52 -11.26 33.11
N GLY A 78 13.07 -10.37 32.27
CA GLY A 78 14.15 -10.66 31.31
C GLY A 78 13.71 -11.33 30.01
N GLY A 79 12.42 -11.63 29.85
CA GLY A 79 11.91 -12.24 28.63
C GLY A 79 11.95 -11.26 27.45
N LYS A 80 12.60 -11.68 26.33
CA LYS A 80 12.70 -10.88 25.11
C LYS A 80 11.33 -10.65 24.48
N ILE A 81 11.16 -9.47 23.89
CA ILE A 81 9.97 -9.07 23.16
C ILE A 81 10.34 -8.33 21.87
N GLU A 82 9.44 -8.39 20.91
CA GLU A 82 9.40 -7.53 19.73
C GLU A 82 8.07 -6.77 19.75
N VAL A 83 8.13 -5.47 19.57
CA VAL A 83 6.96 -4.57 19.49
C VAL A 83 6.93 -3.97 18.09
N LEU A 84 5.78 -4.04 17.45
CA LEU A 84 5.49 -3.32 16.20
C LEU A 84 4.33 -2.36 16.49
N VAL A 85 4.62 -1.07 16.51
CA VAL A 85 3.59 -0.03 16.63
C VAL A 85 2.73 -0.06 15.37
N GLU A 86 1.44 -0.28 15.53
CA GLU A 86 0.46 -0.32 14.44
C GLU A 86 -0.07 1.07 14.12
N ARG A 87 -0.37 1.85 15.16
CA ARG A 87 -0.97 3.17 15.02
C ARG A 87 -0.71 4.01 16.28
N VAL A 88 -0.30 5.25 16.09
CA VAL A 88 -0.28 6.25 17.16
C VAL A 88 -1.71 6.77 17.36
N THR A 89 -2.23 6.63 18.57
CA THR A 89 -3.63 6.99 18.92
C THR A 89 -3.73 8.26 19.75
N GLY A 90 -2.61 8.77 20.22
CA GLY A 90 -2.51 10.01 20.97
C GLY A 90 -1.05 10.39 21.20
N THR A 91 -0.78 11.55 21.81
CA THR A 91 0.58 12.03 22.02
C THR A 91 1.46 10.99 22.72
N HIS A 92 0.91 10.29 23.71
CA HIS A 92 1.63 9.30 24.54
C HIS A 92 1.05 7.88 24.40
N THR A 93 0.18 7.62 23.46
CA THR A 93 -0.49 6.31 23.32
C THR A 93 -0.40 5.78 21.90
N ALA A 94 -0.19 4.47 21.78
CA ALA A 94 -0.20 3.78 20.51
C ALA A 94 -0.79 2.39 20.64
N LEU A 95 -1.37 1.86 19.55
CA LEU A 95 -1.69 0.45 19.38
C LEU A 95 -0.47 -0.27 18.82
N ALA A 96 -0.18 -1.45 19.34
CA ALA A 96 0.97 -2.23 18.91
C ALA A 96 0.69 -3.74 18.92
N GLN A 97 1.37 -4.45 18.05
CA GLN A 97 1.53 -5.90 18.16
C GLN A 97 2.72 -6.19 19.07
N ILE A 98 2.59 -7.18 19.95
CA ILE A 98 3.67 -7.61 20.83
C ILE A 98 3.90 -9.11 20.61
N ARG A 99 5.09 -9.43 20.09
CA ARG A 99 5.56 -10.81 19.99
C ARG A 99 6.38 -11.12 21.23
N ALA A 100 5.95 -12.13 21.99
CA ALA A 100 6.60 -12.61 23.20
C ALA A 100 6.27 -14.08 23.42
N SER A 101 7.12 -14.82 24.16
CA SER A 101 6.83 -16.21 24.53
C SER A 101 5.56 -16.35 25.38
N LYS A 102 5.25 -15.34 26.19
CA LYS A 102 4.01 -15.18 26.94
C LYS A 102 3.56 -13.73 26.83
N SER A 103 2.35 -13.49 26.35
CA SER A 103 1.79 -12.15 26.19
C SER A 103 1.81 -11.37 27.51
N PRO A 104 2.22 -10.09 27.51
CA PRO A 104 2.18 -9.24 28.69
C PRO A 104 0.71 -8.90 29.03
N GLY A 105 0.40 -8.80 30.32
CA GLY A 105 -0.89 -8.28 30.79
C GLY A 105 -0.90 -6.75 30.91
N ALA A 106 -2.08 -6.16 31.05
CA ALA A 106 -2.23 -4.74 31.37
C ALA A 106 -1.48 -4.40 32.66
N GLY A 107 -0.88 -3.21 32.70
CA GLY A 107 -0.03 -2.73 33.80
C GLY A 107 1.41 -3.24 33.76
N THR A 108 1.76 -4.15 32.82
CA THR A 108 3.13 -4.64 32.68
C THR A 108 4.03 -3.53 32.10
N THR A 109 5.22 -3.34 32.67
CA THR A 109 6.25 -2.49 32.10
C THR A 109 7.13 -3.28 31.15
N LEU A 110 7.43 -2.67 29.99
CA LEU A 110 8.32 -3.20 28.97
C LEU A 110 9.45 -2.21 28.72
N ARG A 111 10.70 -2.67 28.79
CA ARG A 111 11.90 -1.89 28.43
C ARG A 111 12.12 -2.02 26.93
N LEU A 112 12.04 -0.92 26.18
CA LEU A 112 12.21 -0.88 24.73
C LEU A 112 13.57 -0.25 24.36
N ALA A 113 14.22 -0.82 23.35
CA ALA A 113 15.52 -0.38 22.80
C ALA A 113 16.63 -0.17 23.87
N ASP A 114 16.49 -0.78 25.05
CA ASP A 114 17.30 -0.55 26.25
C ASP A 114 17.32 0.93 26.70
N ALA A 115 16.43 1.76 26.19
CA ALA A 115 16.41 3.21 26.35
C ALA A 115 15.29 3.74 27.24
N PHE A 116 14.06 3.25 27.10
CA PHE A 116 12.89 3.77 27.81
C PHE A 116 11.89 2.67 28.17
N ASP A 117 11.01 2.97 29.12
CA ASP A 117 9.99 2.05 29.58
C ASP A 117 8.60 2.47 29.07
N VAL A 118 7.80 1.51 28.58
CA VAL A 118 6.40 1.72 28.26
C VAL A 118 5.51 0.85 29.14
N THR A 119 4.30 1.31 29.42
CA THR A 119 3.30 0.52 30.14
C THR A 119 2.31 -0.09 29.16
N VAL A 120 2.05 -1.38 29.32
CA VAL A 120 0.98 -2.07 28.57
C VAL A 120 -0.36 -1.66 29.17
N GLY A 121 -1.22 -1.04 28.38
CA GLY A 121 -2.58 -0.67 28.74
C GLY A 121 -3.59 -1.80 28.43
N GLU A 122 -4.81 -1.42 28.15
CA GLU A 122 -5.87 -2.35 27.78
C GLU A 122 -5.58 -3.01 26.42
N ARG A 123 -6.10 -4.22 26.25
CA ARG A 123 -6.03 -4.95 25.01
C ARG A 123 -7.20 -4.57 24.10
N VAL A 124 -6.87 -4.11 22.89
CA VAL A 124 -7.82 -3.83 21.81
C VAL A 124 -7.55 -4.85 20.69
N GLU A 125 -8.24 -5.98 20.74
CA GLU A 125 -7.96 -7.14 19.86
C GLU A 125 -7.82 -6.74 18.38
N PRO A 126 -6.75 -7.15 17.70
CA PRO A 126 -5.67 -8.04 18.15
C PRO A 126 -4.46 -7.31 18.79
N PHE A 127 -4.57 -6.02 19.06
CA PHE A 127 -3.48 -5.13 19.50
C PHE A 127 -3.47 -4.92 21.01
N PHE A 128 -2.34 -4.37 21.49
CA PHE A 128 -2.16 -3.86 22.85
C PHE A 128 -2.07 -2.34 22.80
N THR A 129 -2.70 -1.66 23.72
CA THR A 129 -2.39 -0.25 23.96
C THR A 129 -1.05 -0.14 24.67
N LEU A 130 -0.16 0.72 24.18
CA LEU A 130 1.08 1.09 24.86
C LEU A 130 1.02 2.53 25.29
N ILE A 131 1.46 2.81 26.52
CA ILE A 131 1.57 4.16 27.10
C ILE A 131 3.05 4.50 27.18
N PHE A 132 3.45 5.53 26.46
CA PHE A 132 4.82 6.01 26.33
C PHE A 132 5.10 7.10 27.37
N PRO A 133 6.35 7.19 27.90
CA PRO A 133 6.71 8.22 28.88
C PRO A 133 6.85 9.62 28.27
N GLU A 134 7.13 9.70 26.97
CA GLU A 134 7.29 10.89 26.15
C GLU A 134 6.46 10.80 24.89
N PRO A 135 6.35 11.85 24.04
CA PRO A 135 5.58 11.79 22.81
C PRO A 135 6.00 10.61 21.93
N CYS A 136 5.02 9.80 21.51
CA CYS A 136 5.27 8.55 20.78
C CYS A 136 6.15 8.73 19.55
N LEU A 137 5.87 9.78 18.74
CA LEU A 137 6.58 10.01 17.48
C LEU A 137 8.06 10.32 17.71
N ASP A 138 8.40 11.02 18.80
CA ASP A 138 9.79 11.37 19.12
C ASP A 138 10.58 10.11 19.50
N LEU A 139 10.01 9.26 20.36
CA LEU A 139 10.65 8.00 20.78
C LEU A 139 10.73 6.98 19.61
N ILE A 140 9.70 6.94 18.74
CA ILE A 140 9.68 6.11 17.54
C ILE A 140 10.81 6.53 16.59
N GLU A 141 10.96 7.82 16.31
CA GLU A 141 12.02 8.31 15.40
C GLU A 141 13.43 8.10 15.98
N GLN A 142 13.59 8.32 17.29
CA GLN A 142 14.89 8.26 17.93
C GLN A 142 15.40 6.83 18.17
N TYR A 143 14.53 5.90 18.56
CA TYR A 143 14.93 4.57 19.05
C TYR A 143 14.34 3.41 18.25
N GLY A 144 13.39 3.69 17.39
CA GLY A 144 12.74 2.66 16.57
C GLY A 144 13.61 2.21 15.40
N ARG A 145 13.19 1.10 14.78
CA ARG A 145 13.77 0.56 13.55
C ARG A 145 12.71 0.50 12.46
N LEU A 146 13.14 0.66 11.22
CA LEU A 146 12.27 0.53 10.06
C LEU A 146 11.65 -0.88 10.02
N PRO A 147 10.31 -1.02 9.92
CA PRO A 147 9.66 -2.31 9.83
C PRO A 147 9.64 -2.80 8.37
N LEU A 148 10.73 -3.41 7.90
CA LEU A 148 10.71 -4.05 6.59
C LEU A 148 9.70 -5.20 6.55
N PRO A 149 9.02 -5.43 5.40
CA PRO A 149 8.14 -6.56 5.21
C PRO A 149 8.83 -7.92 5.43
N PRO A 150 8.12 -8.96 5.89
CA PRO A 150 8.72 -10.23 6.27
C PRO A 150 9.35 -11.05 5.14
N TYR A 151 9.08 -10.69 3.87
CA TYR A 151 9.70 -11.32 2.70
C TYR A 151 11.05 -10.69 2.31
N ILE A 152 11.44 -9.58 2.96
CA ILE A 152 12.80 -9.03 2.91
C ILE A 152 13.57 -9.67 4.06
N GLU A 153 14.55 -10.50 3.71
CA GLU A 153 15.20 -11.44 4.63
C GLU A 153 16.46 -10.86 5.30
N HIS A 154 16.64 -9.54 5.28
CA HIS A 154 17.75 -8.87 5.94
C HIS A 154 17.25 -7.82 6.94
N ASP A 155 18.10 -7.48 7.91
CA ASP A 155 17.85 -6.35 8.81
C ASP A 155 17.92 -5.02 8.05
N PRO A 156 17.06 -4.02 8.40
CA PRO A 156 17.09 -2.71 7.76
C PRO A 156 18.47 -2.06 7.86
N ASP A 157 18.95 -1.54 6.74
CA ASP A 157 20.19 -0.77 6.64
C ASP A 157 19.93 0.72 6.31
N ALA A 158 20.99 1.53 6.20
CA ALA A 158 20.87 2.94 5.86
C ALA A 158 20.28 3.17 4.45
N THR A 159 20.43 2.22 3.54
CA THR A 159 19.85 2.27 2.20
C THR A 159 18.33 2.09 2.32
N ASP A 160 17.87 1.13 3.11
CA ASP A 160 16.44 0.90 3.33
C ASP A 160 15.76 2.10 3.98
N GLU A 161 16.40 2.75 4.97
CA GLU A 161 15.84 3.95 5.62
C GLU A 161 15.52 5.06 4.60
N THR A 162 16.30 5.14 3.52
CA THR A 162 16.07 6.10 2.43
C THR A 162 15.15 5.53 1.34
N ARG A 163 15.35 4.25 0.98
CA ARG A 163 14.70 3.65 -0.20
C ARG A 163 13.29 3.14 0.09
N TYR A 164 13.00 2.71 1.34
CA TYR A 164 11.66 2.29 1.76
C TYR A 164 10.78 3.48 2.20
N GLN A 165 11.02 4.66 1.58
CA GLN A 165 10.26 5.88 1.76
C GLN A 165 10.09 6.58 0.41
N THR A 166 8.91 7.15 0.15
CA THR A 166 8.68 7.95 -1.06
C THR A 166 9.34 9.32 -0.93
N VAL A 167 9.71 9.93 -2.08
CA VAL A 167 10.34 11.26 -2.09
C VAL A 167 9.39 12.39 -1.69
N TYR A 168 8.10 12.11 -1.63
CA TYR A 168 7.03 13.04 -1.27
C TYR A 168 6.32 12.69 0.05
N ALA A 169 6.86 11.74 0.83
CA ALA A 169 6.30 11.37 2.12
C ALA A 169 6.29 12.54 3.10
N SER A 170 5.13 12.88 3.66
CA SER A 170 4.94 14.04 4.54
C SER A 170 4.20 13.73 5.82
N ASN A 171 3.22 12.82 5.81
CA ASN A 171 2.32 12.53 6.93
C ASN A 171 2.73 11.24 7.66
N PRO A 172 3.39 11.33 8.85
CA PRO A 172 3.86 10.15 9.58
C PRO A 172 2.70 9.34 10.17
N GLY A 173 2.73 8.00 10.00
CA GLY A 173 1.67 7.14 10.55
C GLY A 173 1.63 5.71 10.00
N ALA A 174 2.31 5.42 8.90
CA ALA A 174 2.31 4.10 8.30
C ALA A 174 3.39 3.17 8.87
N VAL A 175 3.14 1.87 8.83
CA VAL A 175 4.13 0.82 9.11
C VAL A 175 4.65 0.15 7.83
N ALA A 176 4.05 0.46 6.69
CA ALA A 176 4.53 0.02 5.38
C ALA A 176 4.47 1.16 4.36
N ALA A 177 5.43 1.19 3.44
CA ALA A 177 5.49 2.19 2.38
C ALA A 177 4.41 1.96 1.32
N PRO A 178 3.87 3.04 0.68
CA PRO A 178 3.09 2.94 -0.54
C PRO A 178 4.04 2.62 -1.71
N THR A 179 4.35 1.32 -1.89
CA THR A 179 5.52 0.83 -2.63
C THR A 179 5.56 1.22 -4.11
N ALA A 180 4.41 1.42 -4.77
CA ALA A 180 4.37 1.96 -6.13
C ALA A 180 4.97 3.37 -6.24
N GLY A 181 4.92 4.14 -5.16
CA GLY A 181 5.54 5.46 -5.09
C GLY A 181 7.07 5.43 -5.00
N LEU A 182 7.66 4.29 -4.64
CA LEU A 182 9.11 4.13 -4.52
C LEU A 182 9.84 4.21 -5.87
N HIS A 183 9.13 4.04 -6.97
CA HIS A 183 9.67 4.15 -8.33
C HIS A 183 9.86 5.60 -8.80
N PHE A 184 9.23 6.56 -8.14
CA PHE A 184 9.32 7.97 -8.51
C PHE A 184 10.51 8.63 -7.81
N ASP A 185 11.22 9.46 -8.55
CA ASP A 185 12.20 10.42 -8.06
C ASP A 185 11.77 11.86 -8.36
N GLN A 186 12.47 12.84 -7.78
CA GLN A 186 12.11 14.24 -7.96
C GLN A 186 12.23 14.70 -9.43
N PRO A 187 13.29 14.33 -10.20
CA PRO A 187 13.38 14.70 -11.61
C PRO A 187 12.21 14.21 -12.45
N MET A 188 11.71 12.98 -12.22
CA MET A 188 10.53 12.47 -12.93
C MET A 188 9.27 13.26 -12.57
N LEU A 189 9.07 13.55 -11.28
CA LEU A 189 7.92 14.37 -10.84
C LEU A 189 7.93 15.75 -11.45
N ASP A 190 9.07 16.41 -11.49
CA ASP A 190 9.24 17.73 -12.11
C ASP A 190 9.02 17.68 -13.64
N GLY A 191 9.47 16.60 -14.28
CA GLY A 191 9.23 16.37 -15.70
C GLY A 191 7.75 16.19 -16.05
N LEU A 192 7.01 15.45 -15.22
CA LEU A 192 5.56 15.25 -15.37
C LEU A 192 4.80 16.59 -15.20
N ASP A 193 5.18 17.40 -14.20
CA ASP A 193 4.61 18.74 -14.03
C ASP A 193 4.86 19.64 -15.25
N ALA A 194 6.08 19.62 -15.80
CA ALA A 194 6.44 20.38 -17.00
C ALA A 194 5.66 19.93 -18.25
N MET A 195 5.20 18.67 -18.29
CA MET A 195 4.33 18.15 -19.35
C MET A 195 2.85 18.56 -19.18
N GLY A 196 2.48 19.22 -18.08
CA GLY A 196 1.09 19.56 -17.76
C GLY A 196 0.28 18.38 -17.19
N VAL A 197 0.94 17.38 -16.63
CA VAL A 197 0.31 16.32 -15.81
C VAL A 197 0.11 16.87 -14.41
N GLU A 198 -1.12 16.80 -13.90
CA GLU A 198 -1.40 17.26 -12.55
C GLU A 198 -1.04 16.20 -11.50
N ARG A 199 -0.65 16.66 -10.30
CA ARG A 199 -0.41 15.81 -9.14
C ARG A 199 -1.28 16.23 -7.96
N ALA A 200 -1.72 15.24 -7.18
CA ALA A 200 -2.39 15.46 -5.91
C ALA A 200 -2.03 14.34 -4.93
N THR A 201 -2.21 14.60 -3.65
CA THR A 201 -1.98 13.62 -2.60
C THR A 201 -3.25 13.36 -1.80
N LEU A 202 -3.31 12.18 -1.26
CA LEU A 202 -4.15 11.77 -0.14
C LEU A 202 -3.26 11.09 0.89
N THR A 203 -3.74 10.94 2.10
CA THR A 203 -3.07 10.14 3.13
C THR A 203 -3.86 8.86 3.39
N LEU A 204 -3.22 7.70 3.33
CA LEU A 204 -3.73 6.46 3.91
C LEU A 204 -2.59 5.82 4.69
N HIS A 205 -2.79 5.64 5.99
CA HIS A 205 -1.79 4.99 6.84
C HIS A 205 -1.90 3.47 6.72
N VAL A 206 -0.89 2.88 6.06
CA VAL A 206 -0.84 1.44 5.84
C VAL A 206 -0.47 0.74 7.13
N GLY A 207 -1.36 -0.12 7.62
CA GLY A 207 -1.15 -0.93 8.82
C GLY A 207 -0.38 -2.23 8.54
N ALA A 208 0.09 -2.89 9.61
CA ALA A 208 0.78 -4.17 9.54
C ALA A 208 -0.11 -5.32 9.02
N GLY A 209 -1.42 -5.13 9.03
CA GLY A 209 -2.38 -6.08 8.44
C GLY A 209 -2.15 -6.36 6.96
N THR A 210 -1.52 -5.42 6.23
CA THR A 210 -1.18 -5.60 4.81
C THR A 210 -0.20 -6.76 4.55
N PHE A 211 0.54 -7.20 5.58
CA PHE A 211 1.45 -8.34 5.50
C PHE A 211 0.81 -9.68 5.91
N GLN A 212 -0.46 -9.67 6.33
CA GLN A 212 -1.13 -10.89 6.75
C GLN A 212 -1.72 -11.63 5.54
N PRO A 213 -1.48 -12.94 5.43
CA PRO A 213 -2.06 -13.74 4.35
C PRO A 213 -3.57 -13.90 4.54
N VAL A 214 -4.30 -14.03 3.43
CA VAL A 214 -5.70 -14.47 3.45
C VAL A 214 -5.75 -15.92 3.96
N ARG A 215 -6.61 -16.18 4.97
CA ARG A 215 -6.68 -17.48 5.66
C ARG A 215 -7.99 -18.23 5.40
N VAL A 216 -8.84 -17.72 4.54
CA VAL A 216 -10.15 -18.29 4.20
C VAL A 216 -10.16 -18.73 2.74
N ASP A 217 -10.78 -19.87 2.42
CA ASP A 217 -10.89 -20.33 1.04
C ASP A 217 -11.95 -19.56 0.27
N ASN A 218 -13.08 -19.26 0.91
CA ASN A 218 -14.10 -18.38 0.35
C ASN A 218 -13.70 -16.93 0.60
N ILE A 219 -13.28 -16.23 -0.44
CA ILE A 219 -12.81 -14.85 -0.34
C ILE A 219 -13.87 -13.87 0.22
N ALA A 220 -15.17 -14.17 0.07
CA ALA A 220 -16.25 -13.35 0.61
C ALA A 220 -16.29 -13.32 2.16
N GLU A 221 -15.65 -14.28 2.81
CA GLU A 221 -15.55 -14.35 4.27
C GLU A 221 -14.33 -13.61 4.84
N HIS A 222 -13.45 -13.14 3.95
CA HIS A 222 -12.25 -12.40 4.37
C HIS A 222 -12.63 -11.02 4.93
N LYS A 223 -12.09 -10.70 6.10
CA LYS A 223 -12.23 -9.39 6.74
C LYS A 223 -10.94 -8.62 6.60
N MET A 224 -11.02 -7.48 5.93
CA MET A 224 -9.90 -6.55 5.82
C MET A 224 -9.67 -5.82 7.16
N HIS A 225 -8.42 -5.50 7.44
CA HIS A 225 -8.09 -4.56 8.50
C HIS A 225 -8.53 -3.16 8.10
N SER A 226 -9.03 -2.41 9.08
CA SER A 226 -9.41 -1.01 8.88
C SER A 226 -8.16 -0.13 8.85
N GLU A 227 -8.06 0.74 7.85
CA GLU A 227 -6.99 1.72 7.68
C GLU A 227 -7.59 3.12 7.60
N TRP A 228 -6.97 4.06 8.31
CA TRP A 228 -7.38 5.46 8.28
C TRP A 228 -6.90 6.16 7.02
N TYR A 229 -7.76 6.99 6.42
CA TYR A 229 -7.40 7.83 5.28
C TYR A 229 -7.96 9.24 5.39
N ASP A 230 -7.28 10.17 4.72
CA ASP A 230 -7.67 11.56 4.52
C ASP A 230 -7.69 11.89 3.03
N LEU A 231 -8.85 12.32 2.54
CA LEU A 231 -9.08 12.79 1.18
C LEU A 231 -9.34 14.29 1.23
N PRO A 232 -8.36 15.15 0.92
CA PRO A 232 -8.52 16.61 1.04
C PRO A 232 -9.39 17.19 -0.07
N GLN A 233 -10.03 18.35 0.19
CA GLN A 233 -10.88 19.04 -0.79
C GLN A 233 -10.11 19.39 -2.08
N SER A 234 -8.85 19.77 -1.97
CA SER A 234 -8.01 20.08 -3.14
C SER A 234 -7.86 18.91 -4.11
N LEU A 235 -7.84 17.66 -3.61
CA LEU A 235 -7.84 16.46 -4.45
C LEU A 235 -9.21 16.27 -5.12
N VAL A 236 -10.30 16.45 -4.39
CA VAL A 236 -11.67 16.35 -4.93
C VAL A 236 -11.86 17.33 -6.09
N ASP A 237 -11.44 18.58 -5.90
CA ASP A 237 -11.53 19.64 -6.91
C ASP A 237 -10.70 19.28 -8.17
N LYS A 238 -9.48 18.73 -7.98
CA LYS A 238 -8.64 18.28 -9.09
C LYS A 238 -9.25 17.09 -9.83
N ILE A 239 -9.84 16.13 -9.13
CA ILE A 239 -10.57 15.01 -9.77
C ILE A 239 -11.70 15.56 -10.66
N ALA A 240 -12.51 16.48 -10.13
CA ALA A 240 -13.61 17.09 -10.89
C ALA A 240 -13.11 17.85 -12.11
N ALA A 241 -12.03 18.65 -11.97
CA ALA A 241 -11.42 19.39 -13.08
C ALA A 241 -10.82 18.44 -14.14
N THR A 242 -10.16 17.36 -13.71
CA THR A 242 -9.61 16.32 -14.61
C THR A 242 -10.72 15.67 -15.44
N ARG A 243 -11.83 15.30 -14.79
CA ARG A 243 -13.02 14.75 -15.49
C ARG A 243 -13.62 15.71 -16.48
N ALA A 244 -13.74 17.00 -16.11
CA ALA A 244 -14.33 18.03 -16.97
C ALA A 244 -13.52 18.26 -18.27
N ARG A 245 -12.22 18.02 -18.27
CA ARG A 245 -11.35 18.12 -19.47
C ARG A 245 -11.12 16.79 -20.19
N GLY A 246 -11.74 15.69 -19.72
CA GLY A 246 -11.59 14.35 -20.31
C GLY A 246 -10.26 13.65 -19.99
N GLY A 247 -9.56 14.09 -18.96
CA GLY A 247 -8.33 13.45 -18.48
C GLY A 247 -8.60 12.24 -17.60
N ASN A 248 -7.57 11.41 -17.39
CA ASN A 248 -7.64 10.21 -16.56
C ASN A 248 -7.20 10.50 -15.12
N VAL A 249 -7.85 9.84 -14.17
CA VAL A 249 -7.40 9.76 -12.78
C VAL A 249 -6.56 8.49 -12.61
N ILE A 250 -5.27 8.67 -12.36
CA ILE A 250 -4.28 7.60 -12.27
C ILE A 250 -3.87 7.44 -10.81
N ALA A 251 -4.27 6.35 -10.17
CA ALA A 251 -3.83 6.05 -8.82
C ALA A 251 -2.39 5.52 -8.84
N VAL A 252 -1.53 6.05 -7.96
CA VAL A 252 -0.20 5.51 -7.69
C VAL A 252 -0.27 4.68 -6.42
N GLY A 253 -0.29 3.37 -6.60
CA GLY A 253 -0.44 2.36 -5.56
C GLY A 253 -1.88 1.96 -5.26
N THR A 254 -2.01 0.72 -4.81
CA THR A 254 -3.30 0.14 -4.38
C THR A 254 -3.88 0.87 -3.17
N THR A 255 -3.05 1.50 -2.34
CA THR A 255 -3.48 2.32 -1.21
C THR A 255 -4.21 3.58 -1.65
N SER A 256 -3.65 4.31 -2.64
CA SER A 256 -4.33 5.48 -3.24
C SER A 256 -5.65 5.06 -3.87
N MET A 257 -5.66 3.94 -4.61
CA MET A 257 -6.89 3.41 -5.21
C MET A 257 -7.94 3.07 -4.14
N ARG A 258 -7.55 2.37 -3.07
CA ARG A 258 -8.48 1.96 -2.01
C ARG A 258 -9.11 3.16 -1.31
N ALA A 259 -8.34 4.20 -1.00
CA ALA A 259 -8.87 5.42 -0.39
C ALA A 259 -9.85 6.15 -1.32
N LEU A 260 -9.48 6.33 -2.59
CA LEU A 260 -10.34 6.98 -3.60
C LEU A 260 -11.66 6.22 -3.79
N GLU A 261 -11.59 4.91 -3.98
CA GLU A 261 -12.76 4.07 -4.23
C GLU A 261 -13.63 3.91 -2.98
N ALA A 262 -13.05 3.88 -1.77
CA ALA A 262 -13.82 3.86 -0.52
C ALA A 262 -14.62 5.15 -0.33
N ALA A 263 -13.99 6.31 -0.51
CA ALA A 263 -14.65 7.60 -0.42
C ALA A 263 -15.75 7.75 -1.47
N ALA A 264 -15.47 7.36 -2.72
CA ALA A 264 -16.44 7.44 -3.81
C ALA A 264 -17.61 6.48 -3.61
N ARG A 265 -17.36 5.25 -3.12
CA ARG A 265 -18.42 4.30 -2.78
C ARG A 265 -19.34 4.84 -1.69
N ALA A 266 -18.78 5.37 -0.60
CA ALA A 266 -19.55 5.95 0.48
C ALA A 266 -20.38 7.17 0.05
N ALA A 267 -19.85 7.99 -0.86
CA ALA A 267 -20.57 9.12 -1.44
C ALA A 267 -21.76 8.65 -2.32
N ASP A 268 -21.51 7.65 -3.18
CA ASP A 268 -22.50 7.04 -4.08
C ASP A 268 -23.66 6.39 -3.29
N GLU A 269 -23.33 5.59 -2.27
CA GLU A 269 -24.28 4.96 -1.34
C GLU A 269 -25.14 5.99 -0.59
N ALA A 270 -24.57 7.17 -0.30
CA ALA A 270 -25.27 8.29 0.33
C ALA A 270 -26.01 9.22 -0.67
N GLY A 271 -25.95 8.94 -1.98
CA GLY A 271 -26.54 9.77 -3.02
C GLY A 271 -25.92 11.18 -3.08
N ARG A 272 -24.64 11.33 -2.76
CA ARG A 272 -23.92 12.60 -2.71
C ARG A 272 -22.71 12.58 -3.65
N PRO A 273 -22.26 13.74 -4.14
CA PRO A 273 -20.98 13.82 -4.85
C PRO A 273 -19.82 13.47 -3.92
N LEU A 274 -18.69 13.05 -4.52
CA LEU A 274 -17.43 12.89 -3.82
C LEU A 274 -17.05 14.21 -3.11
N ALA A 275 -16.67 14.12 -1.85
CA ALA A 275 -16.30 15.27 -1.02
C ALA A 275 -15.07 14.93 -0.16
N ALA A 276 -14.41 15.97 0.36
CA ALA A 276 -13.36 15.82 1.35
C ALA A 276 -13.85 14.99 2.53
N THR A 277 -13.01 14.05 2.96
CA THR A 277 -13.41 13.13 4.03
C THR A 277 -12.20 12.57 4.77
N GLN A 278 -12.34 12.42 6.07
CA GLN A 278 -11.44 11.63 6.92
C GLN A 278 -12.24 10.47 7.48
N ALA A 279 -11.81 9.26 7.20
CA ALA A 279 -12.54 8.07 7.59
C ALA A 279 -11.62 6.86 7.72
N GLU A 280 -12.18 5.75 8.15
CA GLU A 280 -11.54 4.44 8.07
C GLU A 280 -12.13 3.64 6.91
N THR A 281 -11.31 2.77 6.32
CA THR A 281 -11.74 1.87 5.26
C THR A 281 -11.22 0.46 5.48
N ASP A 282 -12.12 -0.50 5.38
CA ASP A 282 -11.87 -1.93 5.26
C ASP A 282 -12.24 -2.44 3.86
N ILE A 283 -12.24 -1.55 2.85
CA ILE A 283 -12.66 -1.90 1.49
C ILE A 283 -11.88 -3.09 0.95
N PHE A 284 -12.60 -4.13 0.58
CA PHE A 284 -12.09 -5.32 -0.09
C PHE A 284 -12.56 -5.32 -1.53
N ILE A 285 -11.64 -5.04 -2.46
CA ILE A 285 -11.93 -4.97 -3.89
C ILE A 285 -11.61 -6.33 -4.52
N THR A 286 -12.62 -6.97 -5.08
CA THR A 286 -12.55 -8.28 -5.75
C THR A 286 -13.20 -8.20 -7.12
N PRO A 287 -12.98 -9.14 -8.05
CA PRO A 287 -13.65 -9.16 -9.33
C PRO A 287 -15.17 -9.04 -9.20
N GLY A 288 -15.75 -8.15 -10.02
CA GLY A 288 -17.15 -7.70 -9.92
C GLY A 288 -17.31 -6.33 -9.26
N TYR A 289 -16.25 -5.77 -8.65
CA TYR A 289 -16.30 -4.41 -8.10
C TYR A 289 -16.45 -3.37 -9.21
N ARG A 290 -17.33 -2.38 -9.00
CA ARG A 290 -17.53 -1.25 -9.91
C ARG A 290 -16.64 -0.08 -9.45
N PHE A 291 -15.58 0.20 -10.21
CA PHE A 291 -14.72 1.36 -9.99
C PHE A 291 -15.43 2.66 -10.35
N ARG A 292 -15.22 3.70 -9.57
CA ARG A 292 -15.92 4.99 -9.65
C ARG A 292 -15.00 6.15 -10.04
N VAL A 293 -13.77 6.12 -9.57
CA VAL A 293 -12.83 7.25 -9.70
C VAL A 293 -11.62 6.90 -10.54
N VAL A 294 -11.01 5.74 -10.31
CA VAL A 294 -9.71 5.41 -10.90
C VAL A 294 -9.87 4.84 -12.30
N ASP A 295 -9.12 5.40 -13.26
CA ASP A 295 -9.10 4.95 -14.66
C ASP A 295 -7.86 4.12 -14.99
N ARG A 296 -6.70 4.47 -14.37
CA ARG A 296 -5.45 3.76 -14.54
C ARG A 296 -4.76 3.59 -13.19
N LEU A 297 -3.94 2.56 -13.07
CA LEU A 297 -3.24 2.22 -11.81
C LEU A 297 -1.77 1.93 -12.08
N VAL A 298 -0.89 2.68 -11.41
CA VAL A 298 0.53 2.31 -11.26
C VAL A 298 0.66 1.46 -10.00
N THR A 299 1.19 0.24 -10.11
CA THR A 299 1.32 -0.68 -8.95
C THR A 299 2.49 -1.62 -9.13
N ASN A 300 2.95 -2.23 -8.03
CA ASN A 300 3.93 -3.32 -8.07
C ASN A 300 3.26 -4.64 -8.44
N PHE A 301 4.08 -5.68 -8.71
CA PHE A 301 3.61 -7.06 -8.76
C PHE A 301 3.36 -7.59 -7.35
N HIS A 302 2.25 -8.30 -7.18
CA HIS A 302 1.76 -8.76 -5.87
C HIS A 302 1.94 -10.27 -5.69
N LEU A 303 1.88 -10.75 -4.42
CA LEU A 303 2.00 -12.18 -4.09
C LEU A 303 0.79 -12.99 -4.56
N PRO A 304 1.03 -14.31 -4.79
CA PRO A 304 -0.07 -15.26 -4.90
C PRO A 304 -0.98 -15.20 -3.68
N LYS A 305 -2.28 -15.41 -3.90
CA LYS A 305 -3.33 -15.45 -2.86
C LYS A 305 -3.48 -14.16 -2.03
N SER A 306 -2.94 -13.03 -2.50
CA SER A 306 -3.05 -11.75 -1.79
C SER A 306 -4.32 -10.98 -2.18
N THR A 307 -4.81 -10.17 -1.24
CA THR A 307 -5.92 -9.24 -1.48
C THR A 307 -5.59 -8.23 -2.59
N LEU A 308 -4.31 -7.89 -2.75
CA LEU A 308 -3.84 -6.97 -3.77
C LEU A 308 -3.86 -7.59 -5.17
N LEU A 309 -3.57 -8.90 -5.29
CA LEU A 309 -3.76 -9.61 -6.56
C LEU A 309 -5.23 -9.65 -6.98
N MET A 310 -6.14 -9.83 -6.01
CA MET A 310 -7.58 -9.77 -6.25
C MET A 310 -8.01 -8.37 -6.73
N LEU A 311 -7.47 -7.32 -6.12
CA LEU A 311 -7.75 -5.93 -6.51
C LEU A 311 -7.32 -5.64 -7.96
N VAL A 312 -6.09 -5.99 -8.34
CA VAL A 312 -5.62 -5.73 -9.72
C VAL A 312 -6.36 -6.61 -10.72
N SER A 313 -6.78 -7.81 -10.33
CA SER A 313 -7.64 -8.69 -11.14
C SER A 313 -9.03 -8.11 -11.34
N ALA A 314 -9.61 -7.48 -10.30
CA ALA A 314 -10.86 -6.76 -10.41
C ALA A 314 -10.75 -5.57 -11.37
N PHE A 315 -9.60 -4.89 -11.37
CA PHE A 315 -9.37 -3.67 -12.14
C PHE A 315 -9.14 -3.91 -13.63
N ALA A 316 -8.23 -4.81 -13.96
CA ALA A 316 -7.81 -5.06 -15.35
C ALA A 316 -8.41 -6.34 -15.95
N GLY A 317 -9.09 -7.17 -15.15
CA GLY A 317 -9.61 -8.47 -15.57
C GLY A 317 -8.73 -9.64 -15.11
N VAL A 318 -9.35 -10.72 -14.67
CA VAL A 318 -8.64 -11.91 -14.12
C VAL A 318 -7.71 -12.52 -15.15
N GLU A 319 -8.19 -12.78 -16.37
CA GLU A 319 -7.37 -13.41 -17.42
C GLU A 319 -6.27 -12.49 -17.91
N THR A 320 -6.51 -11.18 -17.99
CA THR A 320 -5.51 -10.16 -18.29
C THR A 320 -4.37 -10.19 -17.29
N ILE A 321 -4.69 -10.19 -15.99
CA ILE A 321 -3.68 -10.24 -14.92
C ILE A 321 -2.95 -11.58 -14.92
N ARG A 322 -3.64 -12.69 -15.12
CA ARG A 322 -2.97 -14.01 -15.29
C ARG A 322 -1.98 -14.01 -16.44
N ALA A 323 -2.34 -13.42 -17.60
CA ALA A 323 -1.44 -13.29 -18.74
C ALA A 323 -0.25 -12.39 -18.42
N ALA A 324 -0.46 -11.23 -17.80
CA ALA A 324 0.58 -10.31 -17.37
C ALA A 324 1.56 -10.95 -16.38
N TYR A 325 1.08 -11.72 -15.41
CA TYR A 325 1.93 -12.40 -14.42
C TYR A 325 2.72 -13.57 -15.04
N ARG A 326 2.13 -14.35 -15.96
CA ARG A 326 2.89 -15.36 -16.72
C ARG A 326 4.00 -14.72 -17.54
N HIS A 327 3.71 -13.62 -18.23
CA HIS A 327 4.70 -12.84 -18.98
C HIS A 327 5.81 -12.32 -18.05
N ALA A 328 5.44 -11.68 -16.93
CA ALA A 328 6.40 -11.12 -15.99
C ALA A 328 7.36 -12.18 -15.40
N ILE A 329 6.85 -13.38 -15.09
CA ILE A 329 7.67 -14.50 -14.61
C ILE A 329 8.62 -14.98 -15.73
N ALA A 330 8.11 -15.19 -16.94
CA ALA A 330 8.91 -15.64 -18.09
C ALA A 330 10.03 -14.65 -18.43
N GLU A 331 9.73 -13.35 -18.39
CA GLU A 331 10.66 -12.26 -18.64
C GLU A 331 11.49 -11.86 -17.41
N ARG A 332 11.36 -12.63 -16.29
CA ARG A 332 12.10 -12.42 -15.05
C ARG A 332 11.98 -10.99 -14.48
N TYR A 333 10.76 -10.46 -14.42
CA TYR A 333 10.46 -9.27 -13.64
C TYR A 333 10.71 -9.52 -12.16
N ARG A 334 11.05 -8.44 -11.43
CA ARG A 334 11.22 -8.46 -9.98
C ARG A 334 9.87 -8.20 -9.31
N PHE A 335 9.58 -8.93 -8.26
CA PHE A 335 8.30 -8.86 -7.56
C PHE A 335 8.40 -8.14 -6.22
N PHE A 336 7.27 -7.65 -5.74
CA PHE A 336 7.07 -7.00 -4.44
C PHE A 336 7.61 -5.59 -4.30
N SER A 337 7.86 -5.15 -3.02
CA SER A 337 8.11 -3.76 -2.64
C SER A 337 9.27 -3.10 -3.39
N TYR A 338 10.37 -3.83 -3.57
CA TYR A 338 11.56 -3.38 -4.31
C TYR A 338 11.61 -3.93 -5.75
N GLY A 339 10.51 -4.54 -6.18
CA GLY A 339 10.39 -5.10 -7.51
C GLY A 339 10.13 -4.07 -8.60
N ASP A 340 9.55 -4.56 -9.69
CA ASP A 340 9.17 -3.78 -10.86
C ASP A 340 7.70 -3.34 -10.76
N ALA A 341 7.25 -2.53 -11.71
CA ALA A 341 5.93 -1.93 -11.71
C ALA A 341 5.07 -2.41 -12.89
N MET A 342 3.76 -2.23 -12.74
CA MET A 342 2.76 -2.32 -13.81
C MET A 342 2.04 -0.97 -13.95
N LEU A 343 1.63 -0.63 -15.17
CA LEU A 343 0.65 0.40 -15.47
C LEU A 343 -0.58 -0.27 -16.06
N LEU A 344 -1.65 -0.36 -15.27
CA LEU A 344 -2.88 -1.04 -15.63
C LEU A 344 -3.91 -0.04 -16.15
N THR A 345 -4.60 -0.38 -17.25
CA THR A 345 -5.80 0.33 -17.70
C THR A 345 -7.03 -0.40 -17.19
N ARG A 346 -8.02 0.36 -16.70
CA ARG A 346 -9.27 -0.19 -16.18
C ARG A 346 -10.06 -0.87 -17.30
N ARG A 347 -10.60 -2.04 -17.01
CA ARG A 347 -11.57 -2.70 -17.89
C ARG A 347 -12.94 -2.04 -17.74
N ASP A 348 -13.59 -1.75 -18.86
CA ASP A 348 -14.87 -1.01 -18.88
C ASP A 348 -16.04 -1.79 -18.26
N THR A 349 -15.99 -3.10 -18.33
CA THR A 349 -17.06 -3.97 -17.80
C THR A 349 -16.53 -4.80 -16.63
N PRO A 350 -17.16 -4.71 -15.44
CA PRO A 350 -16.82 -5.59 -14.33
C PRO A 350 -16.96 -7.06 -14.72
N GLU A 351 -15.96 -7.88 -14.41
CA GLU A 351 -16.07 -9.32 -14.61
C GLU A 351 -17.13 -9.91 -13.67
N THR A 352 -18.15 -10.50 -14.24
CA THR A 352 -19.12 -11.27 -13.44
C THR A 352 -18.50 -12.62 -13.13
N PRO A 353 -18.58 -13.11 -11.86
CA PRO A 353 -18.15 -14.46 -11.53
C PRO A 353 -18.86 -15.45 -12.46
N ARG A 354 -18.09 -16.36 -13.06
CA ARG A 354 -18.73 -17.48 -13.78
C ARG A 354 -19.59 -18.27 -12.80
N ALA A 355 -20.83 -18.56 -13.21
CA ALA A 355 -21.81 -19.31 -12.43
C ALA A 355 -21.32 -20.71 -12.08
#